data_6b9a49a35d12642ca58ad4d4140c8686
#
_entry.id   6b9a49a35d12642ca58ad4d4140c8686
#
_cell.length_a   1.000
_cell.length_b   1.000
_cell.length_c   1.000
_cell.angle_alpha   90.00
_cell.angle_beta   90.00
_cell.angle_gamma   90.00
#
_symmetry.space_group_name_H-M   'P 1'
#
loop_
_entity.id
_entity.type
_entity.pdbx_description
1 polymer ?
#
loop_
_entity_poly.entity_id
_entity_poly.type
_entity_poly.pdbx_seq_one_letter_code
_entity_poly.pdbx_strand_id
1 'polypeptide(L)'
;MPKYSNPQGITFSDEVVERIAALNPSAEDFRIIWDNAYCVHDLTDDGDKLANIFDILPKYNNEDMVIEVCSTAKITFPGAGVSAIIASDNNIAAIKKRLNVETISYDKMNQQRHVQFFKNADGVRAHMKKHAKILKPKFDMVINHLEKELGGKGIASWFNPKGGYFISLDVMNGCAKRVGELCKEAGVTLTNVGATYPYGYDYDDKNIRIAPSYPPIDELDMAAELLCICTQLACIEKLVG
;
A
#
# COMPACT_ATOMS: atom_id res chain seq x y z
N MET A 1 3.14 7.09 0.81
CA MET A 1 2.03 6.37 1.50
C MET A 1 2.51 6.01 2.89
N PRO A 2 1.99 6.70 3.93
CA PRO A 2 2.55 6.60 5.29
C PRO A 2 2.00 5.42 6.10
N LYS A 3 0.83 4.89 5.76
CA LYS A 3 0.24 3.73 6.43
C LYS A 3 0.02 2.62 5.42
N TYR A 4 0.45 1.40 5.77
CA TYR A 4 0.37 0.20 4.93
C TYR A 4 0.87 0.44 3.51
N SER A 5 2.10 0.96 3.41
CA SER A 5 2.68 1.44 2.16
C SER A 5 2.64 0.40 1.04
N ASN A 6 2.53 0.86 -0.18
CA ASN A 6 2.66 0.04 -1.38
C ASN A 6 4.11 0.15 -1.90
N PRO A 7 4.90 -0.93 -1.95
CA PRO A 7 4.51 -2.34 -1.81
C PRO A 7 4.71 -2.94 -0.40
N GLN A 8 5.41 -2.26 0.53
CA GLN A 8 5.97 -2.90 1.73
C GLN A 8 4.93 -3.28 2.79
N GLY A 9 3.76 -2.65 2.81
CA GLY A 9 2.76 -2.87 3.86
C GLY A 9 3.11 -2.28 5.22
N ILE A 10 4.17 -1.47 5.31
CA ILE A 10 4.64 -0.84 6.55
C ILE A 10 3.89 0.45 6.87
N THR A 11 3.87 0.82 8.14
CA THR A 11 3.39 2.10 8.64
C THR A 11 4.58 2.90 9.17
N PHE A 12 4.65 4.21 8.87
CA PHE A 12 5.69 5.09 9.39
C PHE A 12 5.59 5.18 10.91
N SER A 13 6.73 5.10 11.59
CA SER A 13 6.81 5.38 13.03
C SER A 13 6.61 6.87 13.32
N ASP A 14 6.25 7.19 14.56
CA ASP A 14 6.09 8.58 15.01
C ASP A 14 7.37 9.39 14.76
N GLU A 15 8.54 8.77 14.98
CA GLU A 15 9.84 9.38 14.71
C GLU A 15 10.04 9.73 13.22
N VAL A 16 9.62 8.83 12.31
CA VAL A 16 9.70 9.08 10.86
C VAL A 16 8.76 10.22 10.47
N VAL A 17 7.54 10.24 11.01
CA VAL A 17 6.57 11.31 10.75
C VAL A 17 7.12 12.65 11.26
N GLU A 18 7.72 12.69 12.45
CA GLU A 18 8.32 13.90 13.02
C GLU A 18 9.52 14.39 12.19
N ARG A 19 10.40 13.48 11.75
CA ARG A 19 11.53 13.84 10.85
C ARG A 19 11.04 14.42 9.53
N ILE A 20 9.95 13.91 8.96
CA ILE A 20 9.34 14.45 7.74
C ILE A 20 8.76 15.84 8.02
N ALA A 21 8.05 16.04 9.14
CA ALA A 21 7.48 17.33 9.50
C ALA A 21 8.58 18.39 9.78
N ALA A 22 9.74 17.97 10.24
CA ALA A 22 10.90 18.82 10.54
C ALA A 22 11.78 19.14 9.32
N LEU A 23 11.44 18.66 8.12
CA LEU A 23 12.23 18.95 6.92
C LEU A 23 12.33 20.47 6.67
N ASN A 24 13.51 20.90 6.22
CA ASN A 24 13.76 22.29 5.81
C ASN A 24 14.20 22.31 4.32
N PRO A 25 13.25 22.20 3.38
CA PRO A 25 13.56 22.16 1.96
C PRO A 25 14.08 23.51 1.46
N SER A 26 15.01 23.48 0.52
CA SER A 26 15.54 24.72 -0.09
C SER A 26 14.55 25.40 -1.04
N ALA A 27 13.59 24.67 -1.58
CA ALA A 27 12.58 25.21 -2.49
C ALA A 27 11.35 25.67 -1.68
N GLU A 28 10.97 26.94 -1.84
CA GLU A 28 9.81 27.54 -1.15
C GLU A 28 8.48 26.87 -1.52
N ASP A 29 8.38 26.34 -2.73
CA ASP A 29 7.21 25.64 -3.25
C ASP A 29 7.25 24.11 -3.05
N PHE A 30 8.22 23.59 -2.27
CA PHE A 30 8.27 22.16 -1.96
C PHE A 30 7.00 21.71 -1.25
N ARG A 31 6.41 20.64 -1.77
CA ARG A 31 5.21 20.03 -1.17
C ARG A 31 5.34 18.51 -1.13
N ILE A 32 4.81 17.94 -0.08
CA ILE A 32 4.69 16.49 0.11
C ILE A 32 3.24 16.09 -0.12
N ILE A 33 3.01 15.20 -1.08
CA ILE A 33 1.72 14.53 -1.22
C ILE A 33 1.68 13.34 -0.26
N TRP A 34 0.87 13.46 0.78
CA TRP A 34 0.67 12.46 1.81
C TRP A 34 -0.48 11.55 1.40
N ASP A 35 -0.16 10.51 0.62
CA ASP A 35 -1.18 9.58 0.12
C ASP A 35 -1.56 8.58 1.22
N ASN A 36 -2.70 8.80 1.85
CA ASN A 36 -3.24 7.99 2.93
C ASN A 36 -4.38 7.06 2.46
N ALA A 37 -4.19 6.45 1.31
CA ALA A 37 -5.19 5.58 0.67
C ALA A 37 -5.58 4.36 1.53
N TYR A 38 -4.71 3.91 2.43
CA TYR A 38 -4.93 2.73 3.27
C TYR A 38 -5.18 3.04 4.75
N CYS A 39 -5.54 4.28 5.10
CA CYS A 39 -5.71 4.73 6.49
C CYS A 39 -6.65 3.85 7.36
N VAL A 40 -7.63 3.17 6.77
CA VAL A 40 -8.62 2.32 7.44
C VAL A 40 -8.58 0.85 7.02
N HIS A 41 -7.48 0.40 6.40
CA HIS A 41 -7.35 -0.96 5.83
C HIS A 41 -6.64 -1.91 6.79
N ASP A 42 -6.99 -1.84 8.07
CA ASP A 42 -6.47 -2.78 9.07
C ASP A 42 -7.00 -4.21 8.79
N LEU A 43 -6.13 -5.18 8.85
CA LEU A 43 -6.47 -6.62 8.75
C LEU A 43 -6.72 -7.24 10.13
N THR A 44 -6.29 -6.56 11.19
CA THR A 44 -6.39 -7.01 12.59
C THR A 44 -7.04 -5.93 13.45
N ASP A 45 -7.56 -6.29 14.61
CA ASP A 45 -8.15 -5.33 15.56
C ASP A 45 -7.09 -4.44 16.23
N ASP A 46 -5.82 -4.86 16.24
CA ASP A 46 -4.65 -4.15 16.71
C ASP A 46 -3.84 -3.50 15.58
N GLY A 47 -4.52 -3.02 14.55
CA GLY A 47 -3.92 -2.35 13.38
C GLY A 47 -2.97 -1.22 13.78
N ASP A 48 -2.03 -0.92 12.90
CA ASP A 48 -1.01 0.10 13.14
C ASP A 48 -1.64 1.49 13.32
N LYS A 49 -1.02 2.28 14.21
CA LYS A 49 -1.37 3.68 14.41
C LYS A 49 -0.37 4.56 13.66
N LEU A 50 -0.87 5.52 12.92
CA LEU A 50 -0.08 6.54 12.25
C LEU A 50 -0.27 7.86 13.00
N ALA A 51 0.82 8.53 13.36
CA ALA A 51 0.76 9.87 13.91
C ALA A 51 0.13 10.85 12.92
N ASN A 52 -0.71 11.76 13.42
CA ASN A 52 -1.27 12.82 12.58
C ASN A 52 -0.20 13.87 12.31
N ILE A 53 0.28 13.93 11.08
CA ILE A 53 1.33 14.87 10.68
C ILE A 53 0.91 16.33 10.87
N PHE A 54 -0.39 16.66 10.73
CA PHE A 54 -0.89 18.03 10.91
C PHE A 54 -0.83 18.52 12.36
N ASP A 55 -0.75 17.63 13.34
CA ASP A 55 -0.54 18.01 14.75
C ASP A 55 0.95 18.33 15.03
N ILE A 56 1.85 17.90 14.13
CA ILE A 56 3.30 18.03 14.29
C ILE A 56 3.86 19.19 13.47
N LEU A 57 3.37 19.41 12.25
CA LEU A 57 3.84 20.46 11.35
C LEU A 57 3.95 21.86 11.98
N PRO A 58 3.00 22.33 12.84
CA PRO A 58 3.09 23.65 13.47
C PRO A 58 4.31 23.84 14.38
N LYS A 59 4.89 22.78 14.93
CA LYS A 59 6.11 22.86 15.74
C LYS A 59 7.32 23.37 14.93
N TYR A 60 7.27 23.21 13.61
CA TYR A 60 8.35 23.52 12.67
C TYR A 60 7.98 24.61 11.68
N ASN A 61 6.82 25.26 11.83
CA ASN A 61 6.26 26.27 10.92
C ASN A 61 6.17 25.73 9.46
N ASN A 62 5.77 24.46 9.31
CA ASN A 62 5.75 23.74 8.04
C ASN A 62 4.31 23.36 7.61
N GLU A 63 3.29 24.07 8.07
CA GLU A 63 1.88 23.77 7.83
C GLU A 63 1.53 23.67 6.34
N ASP A 64 2.21 24.47 5.52
CA ASP A 64 1.98 24.49 4.07
C ASP A 64 2.72 23.35 3.32
N MET A 65 3.58 22.59 4.00
CA MET A 65 4.43 21.61 3.33
C MET A 65 3.67 20.36 2.90
N VAL A 66 2.58 19.98 3.59
CA VAL A 66 1.90 18.69 3.38
C VAL A 66 0.50 18.89 2.79
N ILE A 67 0.19 18.06 1.80
CA ILE A 67 -1.15 17.89 1.24
C ILE A 67 -1.51 16.42 1.37
N GLU A 68 -2.44 16.09 2.25
CA GLU A 68 -2.95 14.73 2.42
C GLU A 68 -4.08 14.46 1.45
N VAL A 69 -4.07 13.28 0.87
CA VAL A 69 -5.13 12.78 -0.02
C VAL A 69 -5.62 11.42 0.44
N CYS A 70 -6.92 11.20 0.38
CA CYS A 70 -7.55 9.92 0.65
C CYS A 70 -8.74 9.69 -0.25
N SER A 71 -9.20 8.44 -0.36
CA SER A 71 -10.32 8.07 -1.24
C SER A 71 -11.03 6.82 -0.73
N THR A 72 -12.34 6.74 -1.02
CA THR A 72 -13.15 5.54 -0.78
C THR A 72 -13.08 4.53 -1.94
N ALA A 73 -12.29 4.77 -2.98
CA ALA A 73 -12.22 3.91 -4.17
C ALA A 73 -11.85 2.44 -3.86
N LYS A 74 -11.06 2.21 -2.80
CA LYS A 74 -10.72 0.86 -2.30
C LYS A 74 -11.54 0.43 -1.08
N ILE A 75 -12.53 1.23 -0.68
CA ILE A 75 -13.43 0.97 0.44
C ILE A 75 -14.80 0.56 -0.09
N THR A 76 -15.28 1.20 -1.17
CA THR A 76 -16.57 0.95 -1.81
C THR A 76 -16.40 0.42 -3.23
N PHE A 77 -16.64 1.26 -4.24
CA PHE A 77 -16.60 0.85 -5.65
C PHE A 77 -15.47 1.54 -6.41
N PRO A 78 -14.63 0.81 -7.13
CA PRO A 78 -13.71 1.41 -8.09
C PRO A 78 -14.49 2.27 -9.12
N GLY A 79 -13.97 3.46 -9.41
CA GLY A 79 -14.61 4.39 -10.35
C GLY A 79 -15.79 5.19 -9.78
N ALA A 80 -16.30 4.86 -8.58
CA ALA A 80 -17.34 5.61 -7.88
C ALA A 80 -16.87 6.09 -6.50
N GLY A 81 -15.58 6.21 -6.29
CA GLY A 81 -15.00 6.70 -5.03
C GLY A 81 -15.28 8.17 -4.80
N VAL A 82 -15.35 8.55 -3.52
CA VAL A 82 -15.29 9.93 -3.06
C VAL A 82 -13.89 10.16 -2.50
N SER A 83 -13.27 11.28 -2.89
CA SER A 83 -11.92 11.65 -2.43
C SER A 83 -11.99 12.89 -1.53
N ALA A 84 -11.00 13.03 -0.67
CA ALA A 84 -10.81 14.21 0.15
C ALA A 84 -9.36 14.68 0.09
N ILE A 85 -9.19 16.00 0.22
CA ILE A 85 -7.90 16.67 0.36
C ILE A 85 -7.90 17.37 1.71
N ILE A 86 -6.84 17.18 2.48
CA ILE A 86 -6.59 17.85 3.75
C ILE A 86 -5.28 18.60 3.61
N ALA A 87 -5.28 19.89 3.91
CA ALA A 87 -4.09 20.74 3.83
C ALA A 87 -4.31 22.03 4.62
N SER A 88 -3.28 22.87 4.71
CA SER A 88 -3.39 24.23 5.25
C SER A 88 -4.40 25.10 4.48
N ASP A 89 -4.87 26.16 5.10
CA ASP A 89 -5.81 27.10 4.45
C ASP A 89 -5.21 27.71 3.17
N ASN A 90 -3.92 28.00 3.15
CA ASN A 90 -3.21 28.53 1.97
C ASN A 90 -3.25 27.54 0.81
N ASN A 91 -2.90 26.26 1.06
CA ASN A 91 -2.94 25.22 0.05
C ASN A 91 -4.37 24.96 -0.43
N ILE A 92 -5.35 24.88 0.48
CA ILE A 92 -6.76 24.70 0.12
C ILE A 92 -7.27 25.87 -0.74
N ALA A 93 -6.91 27.12 -0.41
CA ALA A 93 -7.28 28.29 -1.21
C ALA A 93 -6.71 28.21 -2.64
N ALA A 94 -5.43 27.81 -2.77
CA ALA A 94 -4.78 27.62 -4.07
C ALA A 94 -5.41 26.50 -4.90
N ILE A 95 -5.69 25.36 -4.26
CA ILE A 95 -6.33 24.19 -4.90
C ILE A 95 -7.75 24.57 -5.36
N LYS A 96 -8.55 25.21 -4.52
CA LYS A 96 -9.92 25.64 -4.86
C LYS A 96 -9.96 26.55 -6.09
N LYS A 97 -9.00 27.47 -6.26
CA LYS A 97 -8.93 28.32 -7.45
C LYS A 97 -8.82 27.51 -8.74
N ARG A 98 -8.07 26.41 -8.74
CA ARG A 98 -7.92 25.52 -9.90
C ARG A 98 -9.16 24.66 -10.09
N LEU A 99 -9.65 24.01 -9.03
CA LEU A 99 -10.83 23.16 -9.09
C LEU A 99 -12.07 23.88 -9.59
N ASN A 100 -12.25 25.18 -9.25
CA ASN A 100 -13.38 25.98 -9.72
C ASN A 100 -13.38 26.23 -11.23
N VAL A 101 -12.24 26.08 -11.90
CA VAL A 101 -12.13 26.18 -13.36
C VAL A 101 -12.36 24.84 -14.03
N GLU A 102 -11.97 23.74 -13.34
CA GLU A 102 -12.07 22.39 -13.88
C GLU A 102 -13.50 21.83 -13.81
N THR A 103 -14.23 22.12 -12.74
CA THR A 103 -15.58 21.61 -12.54
C THR A 103 -16.45 22.55 -11.72
N ILE A 104 -17.70 22.69 -12.12
CA ILE A 104 -18.71 23.47 -11.39
C ILE A 104 -19.21 22.71 -10.16
N SER A 105 -19.32 21.38 -10.27
CA SER A 105 -19.90 20.54 -9.22
C SER A 105 -19.43 19.09 -9.36
N TYR A 106 -19.23 18.45 -8.23
CA TYR A 106 -18.96 17.00 -8.16
C TYR A 106 -20.26 16.21 -8.07
N ASP A 107 -20.20 14.88 -8.31
CA ASP A 107 -21.35 13.99 -8.22
C ASP A 107 -21.89 13.91 -6.78
N LYS A 108 -22.87 14.77 -6.50
CA LYS A 108 -23.54 14.85 -5.19
C LYS A 108 -24.37 13.62 -4.88
N MET A 109 -24.88 12.93 -5.92
CA MET A 109 -25.63 11.70 -5.73
C MET A 109 -24.71 10.58 -5.22
N ASN A 110 -23.52 10.48 -5.77
CA ASN A 110 -22.52 9.54 -5.29
C ASN A 110 -22.06 9.86 -3.86
N GLN A 111 -21.82 11.13 -3.55
CA GLN A 111 -21.53 11.57 -2.18
C GLN A 111 -22.65 11.17 -1.22
N GLN A 112 -23.92 11.41 -1.59
CA GLN A 112 -25.07 11.06 -0.78
C GLN A 112 -25.22 9.54 -0.57
N ARG A 113 -24.89 8.73 -1.58
CA ARG A 113 -24.84 7.26 -1.43
C ARG A 113 -23.86 6.84 -0.34
N HIS A 114 -22.66 7.44 -0.32
CA HIS A 114 -21.65 7.16 0.69
C HIS A 114 -22.12 7.58 2.09
N VAL A 115 -22.73 8.77 2.21
CA VAL A 115 -23.28 9.25 3.49
C VAL A 115 -24.39 8.32 4.00
N GLN A 116 -25.32 7.92 3.15
CA GLN A 116 -26.41 7.00 3.54
C GLN A 116 -25.88 5.60 3.91
N PHE A 117 -24.87 5.11 3.20
CA PHE A 117 -24.32 3.79 3.44
C PHE A 117 -23.53 3.73 4.74
N PHE A 118 -22.60 4.67 4.95
CA PHE A 118 -21.72 4.67 6.11
C PHE A 118 -22.32 5.37 7.32
N LYS A 119 -23.15 6.38 7.12
CA LYS A 119 -23.72 7.28 8.13
C LYS A 119 -22.67 8.13 8.85
N ASN A 120 -21.61 7.53 9.36
CA ASN A 120 -20.52 8.18 10.09
C ASN A 120 -19.22 7.36 10.00
N ALA A 121 -18.17 7.82 10.68
CA ALA A 121 -16.87 7.15 10.71
C ALA A 121 -16.91 5.71 11.28
N ASP A 122 -17.81 5.44 12.24
CA ASP A 122 -17.95 4.09 12.81
C ASP A 122 -18.55 3.12 11.78
N GLY A 123 -19.44 3.62 10.93
CA GLY A 123 -19.95 2.85 9.78
C GLY A 123 -18.85 2.47 8.81
N VAL A 124 -17.90 3.37 8.53
CA VAL A 124 -16.71 3.07 7.72
C VAL A 124 -15.87 1.98 8.40
N ARG A 125 -15.55 2.13 9.69
CA ARG A 125 -14.76 1.15 10.45
C ARG A 125 -15.44 -0.23 10.48
N ALA A 126 -16.76 -0.27 10.72
CA ALA A 126 -17.53 -1.52 10.71
C ALA A 126 -17.52 -2.19 9.34
N HIS A 127 -17.57 -1.41 8.25
CA HIS A 127 -17.47 -1.93 6.89
C HIS A 127 -16.06 -2.50 6.61
N MET A 128 -15.01 -1.80 7.00
CA MET A 128 -13.63 -2.27 6.82
C MET A 128 -13.31 -3.53 7.61
N LYS A 129 -13.93 -3.74 8.78
CA LYS A 129 -13.85 -5.03 9.50
C LYS A 129 -14.43 -6.20 8.69
N LYS A 130 -15.41 -5.97 7.81
CA LYS A 130 -15.91 -7.01 6.90
C LYS A 130 -14.89 -7.30 5.78
N HIS A 131 -14.21 -6.28 5.26
CA HIS A 131 -13.10 -6.45 4.33
C HIS A 131 -11.96 -7.26 4.96
N ALA A 132 -11.58 -6.92 6.20
CA ALA A 132 -10.55 -7.65 6.94
C ALA A 132 -10.86 -9.14 7.07
N LYS A 133 -12.12 -9.52 7.36
CA LYS A 133 -12.56 -10.93 7.45
C LYS A 133 -12.36 -11.70 6.14
N ILE A 134 -12.43 -11.01 4.99
CA ILE A 134 -12.23 -11.64 3.68
C ILE A 134 -10.73 -11.69 3.32
N LEU A 135 -10.00 -10.61 3.64
CA LEU A 135 -8.60 -10.47 3.20
C LEU A 135 -7.62 -11.18 4.13
N LYS A 136 -7.82 -11.09 5.46
CA LYS A 136 -6.87 -11.66 6.42
C LYS A 136 -6.56 -13.15 6.17
N PRO A 137 -7.53 -14.05 5.96
CA PRO A 137 -7.21 -15.45 5.67
C PRO A 137 -6.30 -15.64 4.44
N LYS A 138 -6.45 -14.78 3.42
CA LYS A 138 -5.62 -14.80 2.22
C LYS A 138 -4.18 -14.35 2.51
N PHE A 139 -4.03 -13.31 3.34
CA PHE A 139 -2.72 -12.85 3.77
C PHE A 139 -2.03 -13.90 4.64
N ASP A 140 -2.74 -14.44 5.63
CA ASP A 140 -2.20 -15.47 6.52
C ASP A 140 -1.73 -16.71 5.74
N MET A 141 -2.49 -17.12 4.72
CA MET A 141 -2.12 -18.25 3.86
C MET A 141 -0.80 -17.99 3.14
N VAL A 142 -0.67 -16.85 2.46
CA VAL A 142 0.57 -16.51 1.75
C VAL A 142 1.75 -16.44 2.73
N ILE A 143 1.60 -15.78 3.87
CA ILE A 143 2.65 -15.70 4.90
C ILE A 143 3.03 -17.08 5.40
N ASN A 144 2.06 -17.97 5.65
CA ASN A 144 2.34 -19.33 6.09
C ASN A 144 3.15 -20.13 5.07
N HIS A 145 2.87 -19.98 3.76
CA HIS A 145 3.70 -20.61 2.72
C HIS A 145 5.12 -20.06 2.72
N LEU A 146 5.29 -18.73 2.81
CA LEU A 146 6.60 -18.10 2.85
C LEU A 146 7.41 -18.60 4.06
N GLU A 147 6.81 -18.60 5.26
CA GLU A 147 7.46 -19.06 6.48
C GLU A 147 7.85 -20.53 6.40
N LYS A 148 6.94 -21.40 5.96
CA LYS A 148 7.16 -22.84 5.87
C LYS A 148 8.23 -23.19 4.84
N GLU A 149 8.13 -22.58 3.64
CA GLU A 149 8.93 -23.01 2.49
C GLU A 149 10.23 -22.21 2.31
N LEU A 150 10.28 -20.95 2.74
CA LEU A 150 11.45 -20.08 2.57
C LEU A 150 12.08 -19.65 3.91
N GLY A 151 11.33 -19.78 5.01
CA GLY A 151 11.80 -19.38 6.35
C GLY A 151 13.12 -20.04 6.73
N GLY A 152 14.07 -19.28 7.28
CA GLY A 152 15.37 -19.77 7.75
C GLY A 152 16.36 -20.21 6.69
N LYS A 153 16.00 -20.18 5.38
CA LYS A 153 16.89 -20.59 4.28
C LYS A 153 17.88 -19.49 3.83
N GLY A 154 17.68 -18.24 4.28
CA GLY A 154 18.56 -17.11 3.92
C GLY A 154 18.45 -16.65 2.45
N ILE A 155 17.44 -17.11 1.71
CA ILE A 155 17.22 -16.80 0.29
C ILE A 155 16.09 -15.82 0.04
N ALA A 156 15.31 -15.48 1.08
CA ALA A 156 14.21 -14.54 0.99
C ALA A 156 13.94 -13.89 2.34
N SER A 157 13.31 -12.71 2.29
CA SER A 157 12.78 -12.01 3.46
C SER A 157 11.49 -11.29 3.09
N TRP A 158 10.60 -11.10 4.04
CA TRP A 158 9.32 -10.42 3.84
C TRP A 158 8.86 -9.72 5.10
N PHE A 159 7.96 -8.76 4.92
CA PHE A 159 7.28 -8.11 6.01
C PHE A 159 5.87 -8.72 6.14
N ASN A 160 5.44 -9.01 7.38
CA ASN A 160 4.08 -9.46 7.67
C ASN A 160 3.19 -8.24 8.00
N PRO A 161 2.39 -7.72 7.05
CA PRO A 161 1.65 -6.48 7.23
C PRO A 161 0.41 -6.69 8.09
N LYS A 162 0.12 -5.71 8.96
CA LYS A 162 -1.14 -5.66 9.73
C LYS A 162 -2.29 -5.02 8.95
N GLY A 163 -2.07 -4.64 7.70
CA GLY A 163 -3.07 -3.99 6.87
C GLY A 163 -2.62 -3.74 5.44
N GLY A 164 -3.46 -3.07 4.66
CA GLY A 164 -3.21 -2.79 3.25
C GLY A 164 -3.59 -3.93 2.31
N TYR A 165 -2.94 -3.97 1.14
CA TYR A 165 -3.28 -4.91 0.06
C TYR A 165 -2.09 -5.74 -0.43
N PHE A 166 -0.88 -5.53 0.12
CA PHE A 166 0.34 -6.08 -0.45
C PHE A 166 1.23 -6.71 0.60
N ILE A 167 1.93 -7.75 0.16
CA ILE A 167 3.08 -8.34 0.85
C ILE A 167 4.30 -8.06 -0.04
N SER A 168 5.36 -7.51 0.52
CA SER A 168 6.64 -7.31 -0.16
C SER A 168 7.56 -8.47 0.17
N LEU A 169 7.97 -9.20 -0.86
CA LEU A 169 8.92 -10.31 -0.77
C LEU A 169 10.22 -9.85 -1.42
N ASP A 170 11.31 -9.85 -0.67
CA ASP A 170 12.66 -9.71 -1.19
C ASP A 170 13.28 -11.10 -1.30
N VAL A 171 13.65 -11.51 -2.51
CA VAL A 171 14.37 -12.73 -2.80
C VAL A 171 15.88 -12.43 -2.91
N MET A 172 16.71 -13.45 -3.10
CA MET A 172 18.14 -13.27 -3.34
C MET A 172 18.38 -12.28 -4.49
N ASN A 173 19.33 -11.35 -4.32
CA ASN A 173 19.66 -10.33 -5.33
C ASN A 173 19.88 -10.98 -6.71
N GLY A 174 19.31 -10.40 -7.76
CA GLY A 174 19.38 -10.89 -9.13
C GLY A 174 18.50 -12.11 -9.44
N CYS A 175 17.50 -12.41 -8.58
CA CYS A 175 16.61 -13.56 -8.79
C CYS A 175 15.16 -13.16 -9.06
N ALA A 176 14.73 -11.94 -8.78
CA ALA A 176 13.30 -11.60 -8.84
C ALA A 176 12.71 -11.73 -10.24
N LYS A 177 13.40 -11.28 -11.27
CA LYS A 177 12.94 -11.44 -12.68
C LYS A 177 12.81 -12.91 -13.03
N ARG A 178 13.83 -13.72 -12.67
CA ARG A 178 13.79 -15.16 -12.93
C ARG A 178 12.63 -15.86 -12.22
N VAL A 179 12.35 -15.50 -10.97
CA VAL A 179 11.16 -15.97 -10.24
C VAL A 179 9.88 -15.60 -11.01
N GLY A 180 9.77 -14.34 -11.47
CA GLY A 180 8.62 -13.90 -12.25
C GLY A 180 8.42 -14.68 -13.56
N GLU A 181 9.51 -15.00 -14.26
CA GLU A 181 9.49 -15.83 -15.48
C GLU A 181 9.01 -17.26 -15.18
N LEU A 182 9.60 -17.91 -14.19
CA LEU A 182 9.23 -19.26 -13.77
C LEU A 182 7.77 -19.34 -13.34
N CYS A 183 7.29 -18.37 -12.54
CA CYS A 183 5.88 -18.30 -12.16
C CYS A 183 4.97 -18.18 -13.39
N LYS A 184 5.33 -17.32 -14.35
CA LYS A 184 4.56 -17.13 -15.59
C LYS A 184 4.53 -18.39 -16.46
N GLU A 185 5.66 -19.07 -16.61
CA GLU A 185 5.76 -20.35 -17.34
C GLU A 185 4.87 -21.43 -16.72
N ALA A 186 4.74 -21.42 -15.38
CA ALA A 186 3.90 -22.32 -14.63
C ALA A 186 2.43 -21.86 -14.50
N GLY A 187 2.05 -20.74 -15.16
CA GLY A 187 0.66 -20.25 -15.21
C GLY A 187 0.26 -19.25 -14.11
N VAL A 188 1.19 -18.82 -13.26
CA VAL A 188 0.95 -17.78 -12.24
C VAL A 188 1.48 -16.44 -12.71
N THR A 189 0.58 -15.46 -12.87
CA THR A 189 0.96 -14.10 -13.27
C THR A 189 1.10 -13.20 -12.04
N LEU A 190 2.32 -12.76 -11.78
CA LEU A 190 2.63 -11.77 -10.75
C LEU A 190 2.55 -10.34 -11.31
N THR A 191 2.53 -9.34 -10.43
CA THR A 191 2.82 -7.96 -10.84
C THR A 191 4.21 -7.94 -11.48
N ASN A 192 4.38 -7.19 -12.57
CA ASN A 192 5.67 -7.08 -13.24
C ASN A 192 6.78 -6.74 -12.24
N VAL A 193 7.82 -7.56 -12.21
CA VAL A 193 8.98 -7.33 -11.36
C VAL A 193 9.61 -5.97 -11.73
N GLY A 194 9.99 -5.20 -10.71
CA GLY A 194 10.48 -3.83 -10.88
C GLY A 194 9.39 -2.74 -10.95
N ALA A 195 8.11 -3.08 -11.17
CA ALA A 195 7.02 -2.08 -11.27
C ALA A 195 6.82 -1.22 -10.00
N THR A 196 7.39 -1.61 -8.88
CA THR A 196 7.36 -0.87 -7.60
C THR A 196 8.47 0.16 -7.47
N TYR A 197 9.40 0.20 -8.40
CA TYR A 197 10.54 1.12 -8.43
C TYR A 197 10.35 2.20 -9.51
N PRO A 198 10.97 3.37 -9.32
CA PRO A 198 11.01 4.40 -10.35
C PRO A 198 11.55 3.84 -11.68
N TYR A 199 10.90 4.20 -12.79
CA TYR A 199 11.24 3.72 -14.14
C TYR A 199 11.15 2.20 -14.34
N GLY A 200 10.54 1.46 -13.37
CA GLY A 200 10.44 0.00 -13.44
C GLY A 200 11.76 -0.74 -13.21
N TYR A 201 12.73 -0.09 -12.58
CA TYR A 201 14.09 -0.64 -12.45
C TYR A 201 14.45 -0.91 -10.99
N ASP A 202 14.50 -2.19 -10.62
CA ASP A 202 15.06 -2.68 -9.36
C ASP A 202 16.54 -3.02 -9.57
N TYR A 203 17.44 -2.22 -8.99
CA TYR A 203 18.90 -2.39 -9.15
C TYR A 203 19.42 -3.71 -8.60
N ASP A 204 18.81 -4.19 -7.52
CA ASP A 204 19.19 -5.44 -6.87
C ASP A 204 18.45 -6.64 -7.47
N ASP A 205 17.42 -6.41 -8.31
CA ASP A 205 16.57 -7.44 -8.89
C ASP A 205 16.10 -8.46 -7.84
N LYS A 206 15.49 -7.95 -6.76
CA LYS A 206 15.13 -8.77 -5.59
C LYS A 206 13.69 -8.65 -5.15
N ASN A 207 12.98 -7.54 -5.47
CA ASN A 207 11.67 -7.29 -4.90
C ASN A 207 10.52 -7.80 -5.76
N ILE A 208 9.63 -8.53 -5.12
CA ILE A 208 8.38 -9.04 -5.69
C ILE A 208 7.21 -8.54 -4.85
N ARG A 209 6.24 -7.88 -5.49
CA ARG A 209 5.00 -7.46 -4.84
C ARG A 209 3.94 -8.54 -5.01
N ILE A 210 3.45 -9.08 -3.91
CA ILE A 210 2.35 -10.04 -3.86
C ILE A 210 1.07 -9.31 -3.51
N ALA A 211 0.00 -9.54 -4.29
CA ALA A 211 -1.34 -8.97 -4.10
C ALA A 211 -2.37 -10.10 -3.89
N PRO A 212 -2.56 -10.60 -2.67
CA PRO A 212 -3.37 -11.80 -2.41
C PRO A 212 -4.88 -11.56 -2.49
N SER A 213 -5.33 -10.32 -2.72
CA SER A 213 -6.73 -9.94 -2.58
C SER A 213 -7.68 -10.52 -3.63
N TYR A 214 -7.22 -10.68 -4.88
CA TYR A 214 -8.08 -11.02 -6.01
C TYR A 214 -8.42 -12.52 -6.12
N PRO A 215 -7.47 -13.48 -6.13
CA PRO A 215 -7.78 -14.87 -6.40
C PRO A 215 -8.70 -15.49 -5.32
N PRO A 216 -9.52 -16.50 -5.67
CA PRO A 216 -10.11 -17.38 -4.68
C PRO A 216 -9.04 -18.03 -3.80
N ILE A 217 -9.43 -18.52 -2.61
CA ILE A 217 -8.45 -18.96 -1.61
C ILE A 217 -7.71 -20.23 -2.03
N ASP A 218 -8.38 -21.14 -2.74
CA ASP A 218 -7.83 -22.37 -3.29
C ASP A 218 -6.83 -22.13 -4.43
N GLU A 219 -7.13 -21.19 -5.32
CA GLU A 219 -6.19 -20.77 -6.37
C GLU A 219 -4.98 -20.05 -5.77
N LEU A 220 -5.21 -19.21 -4.73
CA LEU A 220 -4.15 -18.49 -4.05
C LEU A 220 -3.20 -19.44 -3.32
N ASP A 221 -3.72 -20.51 -2.72
CA ASP A 221 -2.93 -21.54 -2.04
C ASP A 221 -1.92 -22.19 -2.99
N MET A 222 -2.40 -22.65 -4.15
CA MET A 222 -1.54 -23.22 -5.19
C MET A 222 -0.52 -22.18 -5.73
N ALA A 223 -0.96 -20.95 -5.94
CA ALA A 223 -0.08 -19.89 -6.45
C ALA A 223 1.02 -19.51 -5.44
N ALA A 224 0.72 -19.53 -4.14
CA ALA A 224 1.69 -19.25 -3.08
C ALA A 224 2.72 -20.37 -2.95
N GLU A 225 2.29 -21.63 -3.01
CA GLU A 225 3.20 -22.78 -3.05
C GLU A 225 4.13 -22.72 -4.26
N LEU A 226 3.56 -22.46 -5.45
CA LEU A 226 4.34 -22.36 -6.69
C LEU A 226 5.35 -21.21 -6.65
N LEU A 227 4.97 -20.05 -6.10
CA LEU A 227 5.88 -18.92 -5.91
C LEU A 227 7.08 -19.32 -5.05
N CYS A 228 6.86 -20.07 -3.97
CA CYS A 228 7.94 -20.56 -3.11
C CYS A 228 8.89 -21.51 -3.86
N ILE A 229 8.34 -22.44 -4.66
CA ILE A 229 9.12 -23.37 -5.48
C ILE A 229 9.95 -22.59 -6.52
N CYS A 230 9.33 -21.66 -7.25
CA CYS A 230 10.01 -20.83 -8.22
C CYS A 230 11.12 -19.97 -7.58
N THR A 231 10.89 -19.47 -6.36
CA THR A 231 11.90 -18.72 -5.62
C THR A 231 13.10 -19.60 -5.28
N GLN A 232 12.87 -20.81 -4.77
CA GLN A 232 13.95 -21.77 -4.46
C GLN A 232 14.73 -22.14 -5.73
N LEU A 233 14.03 -22.44 -6.83
CA LEU A 233 14.65 -22.83 -8.10
C LEU A 233 15.52 -21.70 -8.66
N ALA A 234 15.00 -20.47 -8.73
CA ALA A 234 15.80 -19.32 -9.21
C ALA A 234 17.07 -19.07 -8.38
N CYS A 235 16.96 -19.23 -7.05
CA CYS A 235 18.11 -19.11 -6.16
C CYS A 235 19.13 -20.23 -6.38
N ILE A 236 18.68 -21.47 -6.60
CA ILE A 236 19.57 -22.61 -6.91
C ILE A 236 20.26 -22.39 -8.27
N GLU A 237 19.52 -22.03 -9.32
CA GLU A 237 20.07 -21.72 -10.64
C GLU A 237 21.20 -20.68 -10.51
N LYS A 238 21.02 -19.65 -9.69
CA LYS A 238 22.02 -18.61 -9.47
C LYS A 238 23.23 -19.08 -8.67
N LEU A 239 23.07 -20.00 -7.74
CA LEU A 239 24.17 -20.47 -6.89
C LEU A 239 25.06 -21.52 -7.58
N VAL A 240 24.53 -22.24 -8.59
CA VAL A 240 25.26 -23.31 -9.28
C VAL A 240 25.72 -22.94 -10.69
N GLY A 241 25.21 -21.85 -11.27
CA GLY A 241 25.57 -21.35 -12.61
C GLY A 241 26.40 -20.10 -12.55
#